data_092060a57f5c0d2215012c727ba63efb
#
_entry.id   092060a57f5c0d2215012c727ba63efb
#
_cell.length_a   1.000
_cell.length_b   1.000
_cell.length_c   1.000
_cell.angle_alpha   90.00
_cell.angle_beta   90.00
_cell.angle_gamma   90.00
#
_symmetry.space_group_name_H-M   'P 1'
#
loop_
_entity.id
_entity.type
_entity.pdbx_description
1 polymer ?
#
loop_
_entity_poly.entity_id
_entity_poly.type
_entity_poly.pdbx_seq_one_letter_code
_entity_poly.pdbx_strand_id
1 'polypeptide(L)'
;MPEPQPSDPSKDRRGFFARPGVLVQVLVWTLGFCVTALAGLLVVVWVQSGHVRRSELEVTATQARLTEMEKQLADASAQLGKSATDREGILKREEGLASQVASIQSELEQQRKSLADALDAAEQRAKEVAAAKVQAESARAEAIAARADADAAKEQSRADGVRYRRVRQFMETAFHPFAPVTVGPSDTTVAGVMRGAVDELESGALEDDPAARTLVQTTIATVLLNSGEESLAQQLFDDVLADSRRRFTSDQEDLADAIADAARARIATGDLAGAAPLADEALAMAKRISPGDSPLLADVIGLQAQLAAAQNKLPEAARYAEEAASIWLRTAPKAWQTARELQKVADIYDRQRNYADALKVLEESLKIRRALHKGDHPDIAAALISLGGVQQSLGQLGEAQRNLEDALAMQRNLHAGDHWAVADAMHNLASVKQNLGDSVEAERLFRQALAMKERIHKGDDPSVASGLVSLALVEQSLEREDLAEPMLDRAIKIRQRLHEGDHEATARAFSCRAWVRFDRREYDKAASDSKIAVEMLERLFPSGSAARAVAIALDARIAARMGDSAEARTKIDQAVSMVEAAEQPPGANTRVVLELRDEITR
;
A
#
# COMPACT_ATOMS: atom_id res chain seq x y z
N MET A 1 -10.53 -49.63 3.56
CA MET A 1 -9.75 -49.05 2.46
C MET A 1 -10.30 -47.67 2.24
N PRO A 2 -9.58 -46.60 2.54
CA PRO A 2 -9.98 -45.23 2.21
C PRO A 2 -9.46 -44.88 0.81
N GLU A 3 -10.31 -44.21 0.03
CA GLU A 3 -10.02 -43.68 -1.30
C GLU A 3 -8.92 -42.59 -1.28
N PRO A 4 -8.12 -42.49 -2.36
CA PRO A 4 -7.08 -41.47 -2.44
C PRO A 4 -7.68 -40.10 -2.78
N GLN A 5 -7.31 -39.08 -2.00
CA GLN A 5 -7.63 -37.68 -2.28
C GLN A 5 -6.87 -37.19 -3.53
N PRO A 6 -7.46 -36.29 -4.34
CA PRO A 6 -6.80 -35.73 -5.51
C PRO A 6 -5.73 -34.71 -5.09
N SER A 7 -4.53 -34.87 -5.68
CA SER A 7 -3.39 -33.97 -5.53
C SER A 7 -3.70 -32.58 -6.12
N ASP A 8 -3.47 -31.56 -5.32
CA ASP A 8 -3.60 -30.14 -5.66
C ASP A 8 -2.54 -29.70 -6.71
N PRO A 9 -2.94 -29.31 -7.93
CA PRO A 9 -2.00 -28.91 -8.99
C PRO A 9 -1.38 -27.51 -8.79
N SER A 10 -1.69 -26.81 -7.71
CA SER A 10 -1.17 -25.45 -7.45
C SER A 10 0.19 -25.41 -6.74
N LYS A 11 0.69 -26.56 -6.25
CA LYS A 11 1.97 -26.63 -5.51
C LYS A 11 3.23 -26.71 -6.39
N ASP A 12 3.09 -27.02 -7.69
CA ASP A 12 4.27 -27.36 -8.51
C ASP A 12 4.82 -26.25 -9.40
N ARG A 13 4.21 -25.05 -9.44
CA ARG A 13 4.73 -23.96 -10.29
C ARG A 13 5.48 -22.84 -9.57
N ARG A 14 5.53 -22.80 -8.24
CA ARG A 14 6.29 -21.78 -7.48
C ARG A 14 7.61 -22.29 -6.88
N GLY A 15 7.94 -23.56 -7.04
CA GLY A 15 9.11 -24.18 -6.42
C GLY A 15 10.39 -24.20 -7.26
N PHE A 16 10.32 -23.96 -8.58
CA PHE A 16 11.48 -24.19 -9.45
C PHE A 16 12.45 -22.99 -9.51
N PHE A 17 11.97 -21.76 -9.29
CA PHE A 17 12.82 -20.56 -9.28
C PHE A 17 13.23 -20.06 -7.89
N ALA A 18 12.71 -20.62 -6.83
CA ALA A 18 12.96 -20.18 -5.45
C ALA A 18 14.04 -20.98 -4.71
N ARG A 19 14.80 -21.86 -5.40
CA ARG A 19 15.95 -22.55 -4.81
C ARG A 19 17.24 -21.85 -5.22
N PRO A 20 17.95 -21.18 -4.29
CA PRO A 20 19.21 -20.46 -4.60
C PRO A 20 20.27 -21.38 -5.25
N GLY A 21 20.19 -22.70 -5.04
CA GLY A 21 21.08 -23.68 -5.68
C GLY A 21 20.87 -23.88 -7.19
N VAL A 22 19.68 -23.64 -7.73
CA VAL A 22 19.40 -23.83 -9.16
C VAL A 22 19.98 -22.67 -9.99
N LEU A 23 19.88 -21.45 -9.49
CA LEU A 23 20.48 -20.28 -10.14
C LEU A 23 22.02 -20.36 -10.17
N VAL A 24 22.64 -20.84 -9.09
CA VAL A 24 24.09 -21.08 -9.01
C VAL A 24 24.51 -22.21 -9.95
N GLN A 25 23.72 -23.29 -10.10
CA GLN A 25 24.01 -24.36 -11.06
C GLN A 25 23.91 -23.89 -12.51
N VAL A 26 22.88 -23.12 -12.87
CA VAL A 26 22.74 -22.54 -14.22
C VAL A 26 23.90 -21.61 -14.53
N LEU A 27 24.33 -20.76 -13.58
CA LEU A 27 25.50 -19.87 -13.73
C LEU A 27 26.81 -20.63 -13.87
N VAL A 28 27.01 -21.72 -13.13
CA VAL A 28 28.20 -22.57 -13.25
C VAL A 28 28.23 -23.30 -14.61
N TRP A 29 27.09 -23.78 -15.12
CA TRP A 29 27.00 -24.40 -16.44
C TRP A 29 27.22 -23.41 -17.58
N THR A 30 26.70 -22.17 -17.48
CA THR A 30 26.94 -21.12 -18.48
C THR A 30 28.39 -20.65 -18.47
N LEU A 31 29.04 -20.50 -17.30
CA LEU A 31 30.47 -20.19 -17.20
C LEU A 31 31.35 -21.34 -17.74
N GLY A 32 30.99 -22.60 -17.46
CA GLY A 32 31.68 -23.77 -18.01
C GLY A 32 31.58 -23.82 -19.53
N PHE A 33 30.46 -23.51 -20.12
CA PHE A 33 30.25 -23.46 -21.56
C PHE A 33 31.04 -22.30 -22.23
N CYS A 34 31.11 -21.13 -21.62
CA CYS A 34 31.92 -20.01 -22.11
C CYS A 34 33.42 -20.30 -22.08
N VAL A 35 33.91 -20.96 -21.03
CA VAL A 35 35.34 -21.33 -20.91
C VAL A 35 35.71 -22.40 -21.95
N THR A 36 34.86 -23.40 -22.19
CA THR A 36 35.12 -24.43 -23.21
C THR A 36 35.02 -23.87 -24.63
N ALA A 37 34.12 -22.92 -24.91
CA ALA A 37 34.05 -22.22 -26.19
C ALA A 37 35.30 -21.37 -26.44
N LEU A 38 35.80 -20.67 -25.43
CA LEU A 38 37.04 -19.87 -25.52
C LEU A 38 38.29 -20.74 -25.76
N ALA A 39 38.38 -21.88 -25.08
CA ALA A 39 39.45 -22.85 -25.31
C ALA A 39 39.38 -23.43 -26.73
N GLY A 40 38.22 -23.76 -27.24
CA GLY A 40 38.00 -24.19 -28.62
C GLY A 40 38.44 -23.15 -29.65
N LEU A 41 38.11 -21.88 -29.44
CA LEU A 41 38.52 -20.76 -30.29
C LEU A 41 40.04 -20.53 -30.29
N LEU A 42 40.69 -20.66 -29.12
CA LEU A 42 42.15 -20.57 -29.00
C LEU A 42 42.86 -21.68 -29.76
N VAL A 43 42.36 -22.91 -29.72
CA VAL A 43 42.86 -24.05 -30.50
C VAL A 43 42.73 -23.81 -32.01
N VAL A 44 41.60 -23.26 -32.46
CA VAL A 44 41.38 -22.92 -33.87
C VAL A 44 42.35 -21.84 -34.33
N VAL A 45 42.61 -20.79 -33.54
CA VAL A 45 43.57 -19.73 -33.84
C VAL A 45 44.99 -20.29 -33.88
N TRP A 46 45.35 -21.22 -32.98
CA TRP A 46 46.67 -21.87 -32.99
C TRP A 46 46.89 -22.77 -34.20
N VAL A 47 45.90 -23.57 -34.58
CA VAL A 47 45.94 -24.41 -35.79
C VAL A 47 46.09 -23.56 -37.05
N GLN A 48 45.36 -22.44 -37.15
CA GLN A 48 45.44 -21.53 -38.31
C GLN A 48 46.74 -20.73 -38.36
N SER A 49 47.29 -20.30 -37.20
CA SER A 49 48.62 -19.67 -37.22
C SER A 49 49.71 -20.65 -37.72
N GLY A 50 49.52 -21.96 -37.49
CA GLY A 50 50.36 -23.00 -38.07
C GLY A 50 50.17 -23.12 -39.61
N HIS A 51 48.93 -22.98 -40.11
CA HIS A 51 48.64 -22.97 -41.57
C HIS A 51 49.25 -21.75 -42.25
N VAL A 52 49.11 -20.56 -41.67
CA VAL A 52 49.70 -19.32 -42.21
C VAL A 52 51.22 -19.44 -42.30
N ARG A 53 51.91 -19.90 -41.24
CA ARG A 53 53.35 -20.12 -41.25
C ARG A 53 53.80 -21.13 -42.30
N ARG A 54 53.01 -22.19 -42.56
CA ARG A 54 53.30 -23.18 -43.59
C ARG A 54 53.19 -22.57 -44.99
N SER A 55 52.14 -21.77 -45.25
CA SER A 55 51.94 -21.05 -46.50
C SER A 55 53.01 -19.99 -46.73
N GLU A 56 53.50 -19.28 -45.70
CA GLU A 56 54.60 -18.34 -45.80
C GLU A 56 55.91 -19.04 -46.22
N LEU A 57 56.20 -20.23 -45.65
CA LEU A 57 57.37 -21.02 -46.05
C LEU A 57 57.27 -21.53 -47.50
N GLU A 58 56.09 -21.94 -47.95
CA GLU A 58 55.84 -22.37 -49.33
C GLU A 58 56.04 -21.23 -50.31
N VAL A 59 55.51 -20.02 -50.03
CA VAL A 59 55.70 -18.81 -50.83
C VAL A 59 57.18 -18.47 -50.92
N THR A 60 57.91 -18.51 -49.80
CA THR A 60 59.37 -18.21 -49.78
C THR A 60 60.18 -19.21 -50.60
N ALA A 61 59.86 -20.49 -50.53
CA ALA A 61 60.49 -21.54 -51.31
C ALA A 61 60.23 -21.39 -52.82
N THR A 62 59.01 -21.06 -53.19
CA THR A 62 58.62 -20.83 -54.61
C THR A 62 59.29 -19.59 -55.17
N GLN A 63 59.43 -18.52 -54.38
CA GLN A 63 60.15 -17.30 -54.73
C GLN A 63 61.64 -17.59 -55.01
N ALA A 64 62.29 -18.40 -54.16
CA ALA A 64 63.65 -18.80 -54.38
C ALA A 64 63.85 -19.62 -55.65
N ARG A 65 62.89 -20.52 -55.98
CA ARG A 65 62.88 -21.27 -57.25
C ARG A 65 62.77 -20.34 -58.45
N LEU A 66 61.86 -19.36 -58.38
CA LEU A 66 61.65 -18.35 -59.45
C LEU A 66 62.96 -17.61 -59.68
N THR A 67 63.62 -17.10 -58.60
CA THR A 67 64.87 -16.32 -58.77
C THR A 67 65.99 -17.16 -59.38
N GLU A 68 66.12 -18.45 -59.06
CA GLU A 68 67.11 -19.36 -59.66
C GLU A 68 66.81 -19.61 -61.17
N MET A 69 65.54 -19.77 -61.57
CA MET A 69 65.13 -19.98 -62.96
C MET A 69 65.24 -18.73 -63.77
N GLU A 70 64.96 -17.56 -63.22
CA GLU A 70 65.20 -16.26 -63.92
C GLU A 70 66.66 -16.05 -64.20
N LYS A 71 67.56 -16.47 -63.27
CA LYS A 71 68.98 -16.44 -63.47
C LYS A 71 69.40 -17.40 -64.59
N GLN A 72 68.88 -18.63 -64.63
CA GLN A 72 69.16 -19.60 -65.71
C GLN A 72 68.65 -19.12 -67.06
N LEU A 73 67.52 -18.44 -67.10
CA LEU A 73 66.98 -17.82 -68.35
C LEU A 73 67.89 -16.69 -68.84
N ALA A 74 68.40 -15.86 -67.91
CA ALA A 74 69.34 -14.77 -68.27
C ALA A 74 70.68 -15.32 -68.81
N ASP A 75 71.20 -16.42 -68.18
CA ASP A 75 72.41 -17.09 -68.59
C ASP A 75 72.21 -17.76 -69.99
N ALA A 76 71.09 -18.39 -70.28
CA ALA A 76 70.74 -18.97 -71.56
C ALA A 76 70.65 -17.90 -72.70
N SER A 77 69.99 -16.75 -72.39
CA SER A 77 69.86 -15.60 -73.23
C SER A 77 71.22 -14.96 -73.62
N ALA A 78 72.14 -14.92 -72.61
CA ALA A 78 73.52 -14.44 -72.83
C ALA A 78 74.38 -15.38 -73.68
N GLN A 79 74.09 -16.68 -73.74
CA GLN A 79 74.77 -17.66 -74.59
C GLN A 79 74.34 -17.59 -76.03
N LEU A 80 73.08 -17.17 -76.32
CA LEU A 80 72.54 -16.99 -77.70
C LEU A 80 73.36 -16.04 -78.54
N GLY A 81 74.09 -15.12 -78.00
CA GLY A 81 74.93 -14.13 -78.69
C GLY A 81 76.30 -14.62 -79.13
N LYS A 82 76.71 -15.87 -78.78
CA LYS A 82 78.12 -16.32 -78.93
C LYS A 82 78.41 -17.37 -80.04
N SER A 83 77.46 -18.09 -80.66
CA SER A 83 77.67 -19.12 -81.64
C SER A 83 76.50 -19.29 -82.63
N ALA A 84 76.79 -19.29 -83.96
CA ALA A 84 75.77 -19.40 -85.02
C ALA A 84 75.26 -20.85 -85.26
N THR A 85 75.95 -21.89 -84.76
CA THR A 85 75.70 -23.32 -85.05
C THR A 85 74.77 -24.00 -84.10
N ASP A 86 74.53 -23.43 -82.91
CA ASP A 86 73.66 -24.04 -81.86
C ASP A 86 72.39 -23.21 -81.55
N ARG A 87 72.07 -22.25 -82.36
CA ARG A 87 71.03 -21.24 -82.14
C ARG A 87 69.64 -21.86 -81.90
N GLU A 88 69.30 -22.92 -82.65
CA GLU A 88 67.96 -23.54 -82.59
C GLU A 88 67.79 -24.34 -81.26
N GLY A 89 68.85 -25.01 -80.77
CA GLY A 89 68.82 -25.73 -79.50
C GLY A 89 68.74 -24.79 -78.31
N ILE A 90 69.43 -23.64 -78.38
CA ILE A 90 69.40 -22.62 -77.34
C ILE A 90 68.07 -21.91 -77.30
N LEU A 91 67.46 -21.56 -78.51
CA LEU A 91 66.10 -20.97 -78.56
C LEU A 91 65.02 -21.88 -77.99
N LYS A 92 65.02 -23.20 -78.24
CA LYS A 92 64.09 -24.15 -77.63
C LYS A 92 64.27 -24.24 -76.13
N ARG A 93 65.48 -24.08 -75.61
CA ARG A 93 65.80 -24.10 -74.18
C ARG A 93 65.34 -22.80 -73.52
N GLU A 94 65.49 -21.63 -74.21
CA GLU A 94 65.03 -20.35 -73.75
C GLU A 94 63.49 -20.31 -73.69
N GLU A 95 62.78 -20.81 -74.71
CA GLU A 95 61.28 -20.95 -74.69
C GLU A 95 60.82 -21.87 -73.60
N GLY A 96 61.52 -23.00 -73.35
CA GLY A 96 61.19 -23.92 -72.30
C GLY A 96 61.33 -23.29 -70.93
N LEU A 97 62.45 -22.58 -70.66
CA LEU A 97 62.70 -21.84 -69.44
C LEU A 97 61.69 -20.68 -69.23
N ALA A 98 61.37 -19.92 -70.31
CA ALA A 98 60.35 -18.87 -70.21
C ALA A 98 58.97 -19.40 -69.87
N SER A 99 58.58 -20.57 -70.40
CA SER A 99 57.31 -21.24 -70.06
C SER A 99 57.30 -21.70 -68.58
N GLN A 100 58.45 -22.22 -68.09
CA GLN A 100 58.58 -22.61 -66.69
C GLN A 100 58.53 -21.40 -65.74
N VAL A 101 59.21 -20.30 -66.10
CA VAL A 101 59.16 -19.04 -65.32
C VAL A 101 57.71 -18.54 -65.24
N ALA A 102 56.97 -18.50 -66.38
CA ALA A 102 55.55 -18.08 -66.36
C ALA A 102 54.66 -18.96 -65.53
N SER A 103 54.93 -20.31 -65.52
CA SER A 103 54.18 -21.27 -64.66
C SER A 103 54.45 -21.01 -63.22
N ILE A 104 55.73 -20.82 -62.81
CA ILE A 104 56.10 -20.53 -61.42
C ILE A 104 55.59 -19.17 -60.95
N GLN A 105 55.60 -18.15 -61.86
CA GLN A 105 55.03 -16.84 -61.56
C GLN A 105 53.53 -16.95 -61.26
N SER A 106 52.79 -17.72 -62.03
CA SER A 106 51.36 -17.98 -61.83
C SER A 106 51.11 -18.72 -60.50
N GLU A 107 51.94 -19.73 -60.20
CA GLU A 107 51.88 -20.47 -58.96
C GLU A 107 52.15 -19.56 -57.73
N LEU A 108 53.17 -18.72 -57.84
CA LEU A 108 53.54 -17.75 -56.80
C LEU A 108 52.40 -16.75 -56.55
N GLU A 109 51.75 -16.24 -57.59
CA GLU A 109 50.61 -15.31 -57.46
C GLU A 109 49.43 -15.97 -56.80
N GLN A 110 49.12 -17.21 -57.16
CA GLN A 110 48.07 -17.99 -56.49
C GLN A 110 48.35 -18.26 -55.02
N GLN A 111 49.62 -18.62 -54.71
CA GLN A 111 50.04 -18.83 -53.31
C GLN A 111 49.99 -17.53 -52.49
N ARG A 112 50.39 -16.39 -53.06
CA ARG A 112 50.31 -15.07 -52.41
C ARG A 112 48.85 -14.69 -52.13
N LYS A 113 47.95 -14.95 -53.06
CA LYS A 113 46.52 -14.71 -52.84
C LYS A 113 45.96 -15.57 -51.73
N SER A 114 46.28 -16.87 -51.73
CA SER A 114 45.84 -17.79 -50.68
C SER A 114 46.38 -17.39 -49.30
N LEU A 115 47.63 -16.92 -49.21
CA LEU A 115 48.22 -16.40 -47.99
C LEU A 115 47.54 -15.12 -47.49
N ALA A 116 47.21 -14.20 -48.39
CA ALA A 116 46.47 -12.99 -48.03
C ALA A 116 45.08 -13.32 -47.46
N ASP A 117 44.32 -14.20 -48.14
CA ASP A 117 43.00 -14.67 -47.66
C ASP A 117 43.09 -15.36 -46.28
N ALA A 118 44.15 -16.13 -46.06
CA ALA A 118 44.40 -16.81 -44.77
C ALA A 118 44.76 -15.82 -43.64
N LEU A 119 45.52 -14.76 -43.96
CA LEU A 119 45.85 -13.68 -43.01
C LEU A 119 44.61 -12.88 -42.60
N ASP A 120 43.78 -12.49 -43.59
CA ASP A 120 42.54 -11.77 -43.31
C ASP A 120 41.60 -12.60 -42.44
N ALA A 121 41.47 -13.90 -42.75
CA ALA A 121 40.64 -14.80 -41.93
C ALA A 121 41.17 -14.95 -40.48
N ALA A 122 42.51 -14.99 -40.33
CA ALA A 122 43.14 -15.06 -39.00
C ALA A 122 42.92 -13.76 -38.20
N GLU A 123 43.01 -12.59 -38.88
CA GLU A 123 42.78 -11.30 -38.22
C GLU A 123 41.31 -11.16 -37.77
N GLN A 124 40.34 -11.55 -38.59
CA GLN A 124 38.91 -11.53 -38.23
C GLN A 124 38.64 -12.40 -37.02
N ARG A 125 39.17 -13.60 -36.96
CA ARG A 125 39.03 -14.51 -35.81
C ARG A 125 39.70 -13.99 -34.57
N ALA A 126 40.86 -13.33 -34.69
CA ALA A 126 41.50 -12.68 -33.55
C ALA A 126 40.65 -11.59 -32.96
N LYS A 127 39.93 -10.80 -33.79
CA LYS A 127 38.96 -9.80 -33.35
C LYS A 127 37.74 -10.45 -32.64
N GLU A 128 37.23 -11.57 -33.18
CA GLU A 128 36.13 -12.31 -32.56
C GLU A 128 36.50 -12.87 -31.16
N VAL A 129 37.69 -13.42 -31.04
CA VAL A 129 38.24 -13.94 -29.76
C VAL A 129 38.42 -12.82 -28.73
N ALA A 130 38.91 -11.65 -29.17
CA ALA A 130 39.06 -10.48 -28.31
C ALA A 130 37.69 -9.98 -27.82
N ALA A 131 36.69 -9.90 -28.68
CA ALA A 131 35.33 -9.53 -28.33
C ALA A 131 34.69 -10.55 -27.34
N ALA A 132 34.83 -11.83 -27.65
CA ALA A 132 34.31 -12.90 -26.77
C ALA A 132 34.97 -12.88 -25.37
N LYS A 133 36.26 -12.54 -25.30
CA LYS A 133 37.00 -12.39 -24.01
C LYS A 133 36.42 -11.25 -23.18
N VAL A 134 36.16 -10.09 -23.79
CA VAL A 134 35.56 -8.93 -23.11
C VAL A 134 34.17 -9.28 -22.58
N GLN A 135 33.34 -9.95 -23.40
CA GLN A 135 32.01 -10.40 -22.96
C GLN A 135 32.08 -11.41 -21.81
N ALA A 136 33.02 -12.33 -21.85
CA ALA A 136 33.20 -13.31 -20.78
C ALA A 136 33.68 -12.66 -19.46
N GLU A 137 34.55 -11.66 -19.52
CA GLU A 137 34.99 -10.88 -18.36
C GLU A 137 33.83 -10.06 -17.77
N SER A 138 33.00 -9.42 -18.59
CA SER A 138 31.77 -8.72 -18.15
C SER A 138 30.80 -9.67 -17.47
N ALA A 139 30.45 -10.77 -18.11
CA ALA A 139 29.56 -11.79 -17.55
C ALA A 139 30.10 -12.38 -16.22
N ARG A 140 31.41 -12.52 -16.09
CA ARG A 140 32.05 -12.96 -14.85
C ARG A 140 31.91 -11.91 -13.73
N ALA A 141 32.08 -10.63 -14.05
CA ALA A 141 31.91 -9.55 -13.09
C ALA A 141 30.46 -9.47 -12.59
N GLU A 142 29.50 -9.57 -13.51
CA GLU A 142 28.06 -9.61 -13.18
C GLU A 142 27.69 -10.81 -12.31
N ALA A 143 28.23 -11.99 -12.61
CA ALA A 143 28.02 -13.19 -11.81
C ALA A 143 28.60 -13.08 -10.39
N ILE A 144 29.75 -12.42 -10.23
CA ILE A 144 30.37 -12.17 -8.91
C ILE A 144 29.50 -11.18 -8.11
N ALA A 145 29.01 -10.10 -8.74
CA ALA A 145 28.13 -9.13 -8.10
C ALA A 145 26.81 -9.79 -7.67
N ALA A 146 26.15 -10.52 -8.57
CA ALA A 146 24.92 -11.25 -8.25
C ALA A 146 25.10 -12.30 -7.12
N ARG A 147 26.27 -12.91 -7.02
CA ARG A 147 26.57 -13.82 -5.92
C ARG A 147 26.75 -13.08 -4.59
N ALA A 148 27.41 -11.95 -4.61
CA ALA A 148 27.57 -11.11 -3.41
C ALA A 148 26.21 -10.63 -2.90
N ASP A 149 25.33 -10.19 -3.80
CA ASP A 149 23.95 -9.79 -3.47
C ASP A 149 23.13 -10.95 -2.90
N ALA A 150 23.25 -12.14 -3.49
CA ALA A 150 22.57 -13.34 -3.00
C ALA A 150 23.09 -13.80 -1.61
N ASP A 151 24.38 -13.69 -1.36
CA ASP A 151 24.97 -14.02 -0.07
C ASP A 151 24.56 -12.97 0.99
N ALA A 152 24.52 -11.68 0.65
CA ALA A 152 24.00 -10.62 1.52
C ALA A 152 22.50 -10.82 1.85
N ALA A 153 21.66 -11.11 0.85
CA ALA A 153 20.25 -11.41 1.04
C ALA A 153 20.04 -12.65 1.93
N LYS A 154 20.89 -13.66 1.82
CA LYS A 154 20.83 -14.86 2.67
C LYS A 154 21.20 -14.56 4.12
N GLU A 155 22.22 -13.75 4.36
CA GLU A 155 22.58 -13.31 5.72
C GLU A 155 21.49 -12.43 6.33
N GLN A 156 20.90 -11.52 5.55
CA GLN A 156 19.75 -10.74 5.97
C GLN A 156 18.56 -11.64 6.36
N SER A 157 18.22 -12.61 5.51
CA SER A 157 17.13 -13.56 5.78
C SER A 157 17.39 -14.42 7.03
N ARG A 158 18.67 -14.75 7.33
CA ARG A 158 19.03 -15.46 8.56
C ARG A 158 18.87 -14.56 9.79
N ALA A 159 19.32 -13.31 9.69
CA ALA A 159 19.16 -12.32 10.77
C ALA A 159 17.67 -12.08 11.08
N ASP A 160 16.85 -11.91 10.04
CA ASP A 160 15.41 -11.76 10.16
C ASP A 160 14.74 -13.00 10.80
N GLY A 161 15.20 -14.19 10.43
CA GLY A 161 14.73 -15.44 11.03
C GLY A 161 15.09 -15.58 12.52
N VAL A 162 16.24 -15.05 12.96
CA VAL A 162 16.62 -14.99 14.39
C VAL A 162 15.75 -13.97 15.11
N ARG A 163 15.58 -12.78 14.53
CA ARG A 163 14.74 -11.70 15.08
C ARG A 163 13.29 -12.16 15.23
N TYR A 164 12.73 -12.80 14.20
CA TYR A 164 11.37 -13.35 14.25
C TYR A 164 11.19 -14.34 15.41
N ARG A 165 12.17 -15.25 15.64
CA ARG A 165 12.10 -16.19 16.76
C ARG A 165 12.14 -15.49 18.13
N ARG A 166 12.94 -14.42 18.28
CA ARG A 166 13.00 -13.63 19.51
C ARG A 166 11.71 -12.87 19.79
N VAL A 167 11.18 -12.21 18.76
CA VAL A 167 9.87 -11.53 18.84
C VAL A 167 8.76 -12.53 19.20
N ARG A 168 8.74 -13.68 18.55
CA ARG A 168 7.77 -14.73 18.84
C ARG A 168 7.91 -15.23 20.30
N GLN A 169 9.11 -15.48 20.76
CA GLN A 169 9.38 -15.93 22.13
C GLN A 169 8.92 -14.87 23.14
N PHE A 170 9.23 -13.59 22.88
CA PHE A 170 8.74 -12.49 23.70
C PHE A 170 7.21 -12.47 23.76
N MET A 171 6.55 -12.56 22.61
CA MET A 171 5.09 -12.57 22.53
C MET A 171 4.51 -13.79 23.30
N GLU A 172 5.08 -14.99 23.12
CA GLU A 172 4.69 -16.18 23.86
C GLU A 172 4.84 -15.98 25.38
N THR A 173 5.89 -15.32 25.85
CA THR A 173 6.12 -15.04 27.28
C THR A 173 5.16 -13.96 27.80
N ALA A 174 5.06 -12.83 27.11
CA ALA A 174 4.23 -11.70 27.50
C ALA A 174 2.73 -12.05 27.51
N PHE A 175 2.29 -12.95 26.62
CA PHE A 175 0.88 -13.37 26.54
C PHE A 175 0.58 -14.68 27.28
N HIS A 176 1.58 -15.40 27.78
CA HIS A 176 1.38 -16.67 28.50
C HIS A 176 0.51 -16.53 29.74
N PRO A 177 0.60 -15.46 30.56
CA PRO A 177 -0.27 -15.28 31.73
C PRO A 177 -1.76 -15.16 31.39
N PHE A 178 -2.06 -14.83 30.12
CA PHE A 178 -3.43 -14.62 29.61
C PHE A 178 -3.99 -15.84 28.86
N ALA A 179 -3.32 -16.99 28.89
CA ALA A 179 -3.86 -18.23 28.34
C ALA A 179 -5.20 -18.60 29.05
N PRO A 180 -6.20 -19.15 28.34
CA PRO A 180 -7.57 -19.32 28.82
C PRO A 180 -7.72 -20.15 30.12
N VAL A 181 -6.66 -20.84 30.54
CA VAL A 181 -6.66 -21.76 31.68
C VAL A 181 -6.44 -21.06 33.03
N THR A 182 -5.95 -19.83 33.06
CA THR A 182 -5.51 -19.17 34.32
C THR A 182 -6.19 -17.84 34.62
N VAL A 183 -7.07 -17.33 33.77
CA VAL A 183 -7.68 -16.00 33.97
C VAL A 183 -9.12 -16.12 34.44
N GLY A 184 -9.41 -15.60 35.63
CA GLY A 184 -10.77 -15.36 36.10
C GLY A 184 -11.48 -14.30 35.24
N PRO A 185 -12.80 -14.26 35.19
CA PRO A 185 -13.58 -13.63 34.13
C PRO A 185 -13.68 -12.10 34.15
N SER A 186 -12.82 -11.33 34.82
CA SER A 186 -13.19 -9.93 35.03
C SER A 186 -12.33 -8.83 34.45
N ASP A 187 -11.02 -9.00 34.12
CA ASP A 187 -10.22 -7.79 33.79
C ASP A 187 -9.21 -7.87 32.62
N THR A 188 -9.24 -8.89 31.80
CA THR A 188 -8.25 -9.03 30.75
C THR A 188 -8.70 -8.31 29.46
N THR A 189 -8.54 -7.01 29.43
CA THR A 189 -8.69 -6.24 28.19
C THR A 189 -7.44 -6.37 27.32
N VAL A 190 -7.57 -6.18 26.01
CA VAL A 190 -6.41 -6.11 25.08
C VAL A 190 -5.41 -5.08 25.59
N ALA A 191 -5.87 -3.92 26.05
CA ALA A 191 -5.02 -2.88 26.63
C ALA A 191 -4.25 -3.35 27.87
N GLY A 192 -4.89 -4.13 28.75
CA GLY A 192 -4.23 -4.70 29.93
C GLY A 192 -3.10 -5.68 29.56
N VAL A 193 -3.36 -6.53 28.57
CA VAL A 193 -2.35 -7.43 27.99
C VAL A 193 -1.17 -6.65 27.41
N MET A 194 -1.45 -5.58 26.66
CA MET A 194 -0.40 -4.74 26.06
C MET A 194 0.42 -4.00 27.13
N ARG A 195 -0.20 -3.51 28.21
CA ARG A 195 0.53 -2.91 29.34
C ARG A 195 1.48 -3.93 29.99
N GLY A 196 1.04 -5.17 30.22
CA GLY A 196 1.93 -6.22 30.73
C GLY A 196 3.13 -6.50 29.79
N ALA A 197 2.93 -6.43 28.48
CA ALA A 197 4.03 -6.55 27.51
C ALA A 197 4.97 -5.33 27.56
N VAL A 198 4.48 -4.13 27.85
CA VAL A 198 5.33 -2.94 28.11
C VAL A 198 6.18 -3.14 29.35
N ASP A 199 5.59 -3.59 30.47
CA ASP A 199 6.31 -3.87 31.72
C ASP A 199 7.45 -4.90 31.49
N GLU A 200 7.22 -5.92 30.67
CA GLU A 200 8.23 -6.92 30.30
C GLU A 200 9.39 -6.28 29.49
N LEU A 201 9.08 -5.37 28.56
CA LEU A 201 10.11 -4.61 27.83
C LEU A 201 10.90 -3.67 28.73
N GLU A 202 10.25 -3.03 29.70
CA GLU A 202 10.91 -2.16 30.68
C GLU A 202 11.80 -2.95 31.65
N SER A 203 11.46 -4.22 31.92
CA SER A 203 12.29 -5.12 32.73
C SER A 203 13.59 -5.57 32.04
N GLY A 204 13.84 -5.13 30.80
CA GLY A 204 15.05 -5.41 30.03
C GLY A 204 14.90 -6.49 28.95
N ALA A 205 13.68 -6.95 28.66
CA ALA A 205 13.47 -7.88 27.57
C ALA A 205 13.89 -7.25 26.24
N LEU A 206 14.63 -8.02 25.40
CA LEU A 206 15.14 -7.60 24.08
C LEU A 206 16.16 -6.43 24.11
N GLU A 207 16.79 -6.11 25.24
CA GLU A 207 17.85 -5.08 25.28
C GLU A 207 19.05 -5.41 24.38
N ASP A 208 19.36 -6.69 24.22
CA ASP A 208 20.43 -7.20 23.37
C ASP A 208 20.08 -7.26 21.87
N ASP A 209 18.82 -6.96 21.50
CA ASP A 209 18.35 -6.88 20.11
C ASP A 209 17.48 -5.63 19.88
N PRO A 210 18.10 -4.45 19.72
CA PRO A 210 17.37 -3.19 19.59
C PRO A 210 16.37 -3.16 18.41
N ALA A 211 16.64 -3.91 17.35
CA ALA A 211 15.72 -3.99 16.21
C ALA A 211 14.48 -4.83 16.51
N ALA A 212 14.63 -5.95 17.24
CA ALA A 212 13.50 -6.73 17.74
C ALA A 212 12.69 -5.93 18.75
N ARG A 213 13.37 -5.20 19.66
CA ARG A 213 12.71 -4.32 20.64
C ARG A 213 11.85 -3.25 19.97
N THR A 214 12.42 -2.53 18.99
CA THR A 214 11.70 -1.51 18.19
C THR A 214 10.45 -2.10 17.54
N LEU A 215 10.57 -3.26 16.88
CA LEU A 215 9.42 -3.92 16.21
C LEU A 215 8.31 -4.28 17.21
N VAL A 216 8.66 -4.79 18.39
CA VAL A 216 7.70 -5.13 19.44
C VAL A 216 7.07 -3.87 20.01
N GLN A 217 7.84 -2.83 20.34
CA GLN A 217 7.34 -1.55 20.85
C GLN A 217 6.36 -0.90 19.86
N THR A 218 6.73 -0.82 18.57
CA THR A 218 5.84 -0.27 17.52
C THR A 218 4.55 -1.07 17.40
N THR A 219 4.64 -2.41 17.49
CA THR A 219 3.45 -3.28 17.44
C THR A 219 2.53 -3.05 18.64
N ILE A 220 3.08 -3.03 19.85
CA ILE A 220 2.35 -2.76 21.08
C ILE A 220 1.71 -1.37 21.04
N ALA A 221 2.49 -0.35 20.68
CA ALA A 221 2.02 1.03 20.58
C ALA A 221 0.85 1.16 19.59
N THR A 222 0.93 0.46 18.44
CA THR A 222 -0.15 0.44 17.44
C THR A 222 -1.43 -0.20 18.02
N VAL A 223 -1.31 -1.30 18.74
CA VAL A 223 -2.46 -1.96 19.38
C VAL A 223 -3.07 -1.08 20.47
N LEU A 224 -2.25 -0.45 21.31
CA LEU A 224 -2.69 0.48 22.34
C LEU A 224 -3.42 1.69 21.75
N LEU A 225 -2.87 2.28 20.69
CA LEU A 225 -3.49 3.39 19.96
C LEU A 225 -4.90 3.01 19.46
N ASN A 226 -5.02 1.83 18.83
CA ASN A 226 -6.30 1.31 18.35
C ASN A 226 -7.27 0.90 19.46
N SER A 227 -6.78 0.72 20.68
CA SER A 227 -7.57 0.37 21.86
C SER A 227 -7.96 1.59 22.71
N GLY A 228 -7.62 2.82 22.25
CA GLY A 228 -7.92 4.06 22.96
C GLY A 228 -6.95 4.42 24.10
N GLU A 229 -5.80 3.73 24.21
CA GLU A 229 -4.74 4.02 25.17
C GLU A 229 -3.70 4.98 24.55
N GLU A 230 -4.18 6.13 24.10
CA GLU A 230 -3.44 7.06 23.23
C GLU A 230 -2.16 7.59 23.89
N SER A 231 -2.23 7.94 25.20
CA SER A 231 -1.08 8.51 25.92
C SER A 231 0.08 7.52 26.04
N LEU A 232 -0.21 6.26 26.36
CA LEU A 232 0.81 5.21 26.48
C LEU A 232 1.38 4.85 25.09
N ALA A 233 0.54 4.80 24.09
CA ALA A 233 0.96 4.58 22.71
C ALA A 233 1.91 5.69 22.24
N GLN A 234 1.59 6.95 22.53
CA GLN A 234 2.44 8.08 22.18
C GLN A 234 3.82 7.98 22.86
N GLN A 235 3.87 7.66 24.15
CA GLN A 235 5.15 7.46 24.87
C GLN A 235 6.02 6.40 24.18
N LEU A 236 5.46 5.24 23.86
CA LEU A 236 6.19 4.17 23.18
C LEU A 236 6.71 4.59 21.80
N PHE A 237 5.92 5.31 21.01
CA PHE A 237 6.40 5.83 19.72
C PHE A 237 7.48 6.89 19.88
N ASP A 238 7.41 7.74 20.91
CA ASP A 238 8.46 8.72 21.22
C ASP A 238 9.76 8.03 21.64
N ASP A 239 9.69 6.95 22.42
CA ASP A 239 10.85 6.13 22.79
C ASP A 239 11.48 5.45 21.56
N VAL A 240 10.65 4.85 20.70
CA VAL A 240 11.10 4.27 19.42
C VAL A 240 11.78 5.31 18.55
N LEU A 241 11.22 6.52 18.44
CA LEU A 241 11.82 7.61 17.68
C LEU A 241 13.16 8.05 18.28
N ALA A 242 13.25 8.20 19.61
CA ALA A 242 14.48 8.57 20.28
C ALA A 242 15.57 7.53 20.08
N ASP A 243 15.24 6.22 20.16
CA ASP A 243 16.17 5.12 19.90
C ASP A 243 16.60 5.07 18.43
N SER A 244 15.68 5.27 17.50
CA SER A 244 15.98 5.29 16.08
C SER A 244 16.92 6.45 15.72
N ARG A 245 16.70 7.65 16.28
CA ARG A 245 17.59 8.82 16.09
C ARG A 245 18.98 8.60 16.69
N ARG A 246 19.12 7.81 17.77
CA ARG A 246 20.44 7.44 18.32
C ARG A 246 21.17 6.41 17.44
N ARG A 247 20.43 5.49 16.83
CA ARG A 247 21.00 4.40 16.00
C ARG A 247 21.39 4.86 14.61
N PHE A 248 20.58 5.69 13.99
CA PHE A 248 20.74 6.08 12.59
C PHE A 248 21.23 7.52 12.49
N THR A 249 22.42 7.69 11.94
CA THR A 249 23.06 9.02 11.71
C THR A 249 22.85 9.53 10.28
N SER A 250 22.19 8.75 9.42
CA SER A 250 21.85 9.07 8.03
C SER A 250 20.41 8.72 7.73
N ASP A 251 19.92 9.14 6.57
CA ASP A 251 18.57 8.78 6.10
C ASP A 251 18.42 7.27 5.95
N GLN A 252 17.44 6.70 6.65
CA GLN A 252 17.11 5.28 6.68
C GLN A 252 15.60 5.10 6.68
N GLU A 253 15.09 4.04 6.04
CA GLU A 253 13.66 3.74 6.05
C GLU A 253 13.12 3.55 7.47
N ASP A 254 13.80 2.78 8.31
CA ASP A 254 13.41 2.55 9.71
C ASP A 254 13.30 3.86 10.53
N LEU A 255 14.15 4.86 10.24
CA LEU A 255 14.07 6.16 10.89
C LEU A 255 12.88 6.97 10.37
N ALA A 256 12.65 6.95 9.06
CA ALA A 256 11.50 7.64 8.45
C ALA A 256 10.17 7.07 8.97
N ASP A 257 10.08 5.74 9.11
CA ASP A 257 8.92 5.05 9.68
C ASP A 257 8.71 5.42 11.16
N ALA A 258 9.78 5.43 11.97
CA ALA A 258 9.68 5.84 13.37
C ALA A 258 9.21 7.29 13.53
N ILE A 259 9.67 8.21 12.68
CA ILE A 259 9.20 9.61 12.65
C ILE A 259 7.73 9.67 12.25
N ALA A 260 7.33 8.92 11.21
CA ALA A 260 5.95 8.87 10.74
C ALA A 260 4.99 8.29 11.79
N ASP A 261 5.40 7.26 12.50
CA ASP A 261 4.59 6.63 13.56
C ASP A 261 4.41 7.55 14.76
N ALA A 262 5.46 8.25 15.19
CA ALA A 262 5.37 9.27 16.23
C ALA A 262 4.46 10.44 15.83
N ALA A 263 4.46 10.83 14.55
CA ALA A 263 3.52 11.82 14.04
C ALA A 263 2.07 11.31 14.04
N ARG A 264 1.83 10.05 13.64
CA ARG A 264 0.49 9.41 13.69
C ARG A 264 -0.07 9.36 15.12
N ALA A 265 0.76 9.01 16.09
CA ALA A 265 0.36 9.00 17.50
C ALA A 265 -0.08 10.39 17.96
N ARG A 266 0.67 11.45 17.62
CA ARG A 266 0.31 12.83 17.95
C ARG A 266 -0.97 13.30 17.26
N ILE A 267 -1.19 12.86 16.01
CA ILE A 267 -2.48 13.17 15.33
C ILE A 267 -3.63 12.53 16.10
N ALA A 268 -3.48 11.29 16.56
CA ALA A 268 -4.52 10.59 17.31
C ALA A 268 -4.81 11.23 18.67
N THR A 269 -3.78 11.69 19.39
CA THR A 269 -3.94 12.42 20.67
C THR A 269 -4.39 13.87 20.49
N GLY A 270 -4.52 14.37 19.24
CA GLY A 270 -4.91 15.75 18.94
C GLY A 270 -3.77 16.77 19.02
N ASP A 271 -2.52 16.35 19.28
CA ASP A 271 -1.35 17.23 19.22
C ASP A 271 -0.91 17.49 17.77
N LEU A 272 -1.74 18.22 17.04
CA LEU A 272 -1.49 18.54 15.63
C LEU A 272 -0.28 19.48 15.44
N ALA A 273 0.04 20.28 16.45
CA ALA A 273 1.20 21.17 16.42
C ALA A 273 2.52 20.39 16.53
N GLY A 274 2.56 19.35 17.36
CA GLY A 274 3.70 18.46 17.50
C GLY A 274 3.81 17.46 16.33
N ALA A 275 2.70 17.08 15.71
CA ALA A 275 2.66 16.16 14.57
C ALA A 275 3.23 16.77 13.28
N ALA A 276 2.93 18.06 13.01
CA ALA A 276 3.27 18.71 11.75
C ALA A 276 4.78 18.69 11.42
N PRO A 277 5.70 19.11 12.31
CA PRO A 277 7.13 19.08 11.99
C PRO A 277 7.67 17.66 11.78
N LEU A 278 7.12 16.64 12.46
CA LEU A 278 7.52 15.26 12.25
C LEU A 278 7.03 14.71 10.90
N ALA A 279 5.82 15.04 10.51
CA ALA A 279 5.28 14.64 9.21
C ALA A 279 6.08 15.28 8.05
N ASP A 280 6.50 16.54 8.20
CA ASP A 280 7.36 17.22 7.21
C ASP A 280 8.77 16.62 7.17
N GLU A 281 9.36 16.29 8.33
CA GLU A 281 10.66 15.61 8.43
C GLU A 281 10.62 14.25 7.73
N ALA A 282 9.60 13.44 8.02
CA ALA A 282 9.39 12.13 7.39
C ALA A 282 9.27 12.26 5.86
N LEU A 283 8.47 13.23 5.37
CA LEU A 283 8.28 13.44 3.93
C LEU A 283 9.58 13.88 3.23
N ALA A 284 10.34 14.78 3.85
CA ALA A 284 11.62 15.22 3.33
C ALA A 284 12.62 14.05 3.27
N MET A 285 12.66 13.20 4.30
CA MET A 285 13.51 12.02 4.36
C MET A 285 13.10 10.97 3.32
N ALA A 286 11.82 10.63 3.22
CA ALA A 286 11.31 9.68 2.23
C ALA A 286 11.66 10.08 0.80
N LYS A 287 11.57 11.38 0.46
CA LYS A 287 11.97 11.93 -0.86
C LYS A 287 13.48 11.82 -1.12
N ARG A 288 14.33 11.89 -0.09
CA ARG A 288 15.78 11.70 -0.26
C ARG A 288 16.17 10.23 -0.40
N ILE A 289 15.50 9.34 0.36
CA ILE A 289 15.72 7.88 0.28
C ILE A 289 15.26 7.34 -1.07
N SER A 290 14.07 7.75 -1.50
CA SER A 290 13.44 7.26 -2.73
C SER A 290 12.93 8.44 -3.58
N PRO A 291 13.73 8.93 -4.55
CA PRO A 291 13.36 10.07 -5.39
C PRO A 291 12.19 9.80 -6.34
N GLY A 292 11.75 8.55 -6.46
CA GLY A 292 10.62 8.10 -7.29
C GLY A 292 9.49 7.52 -6.47
N ASP A 293 8.52 6.91 -7.17
CA ASP A 293 7.41 6.21 -6.53
C ASP A 293 7.92 5.06 -5.65
N SER A 294 7.57 5.09 -4.37
CA SER A 294 7.91 4.02 -3.42
C SER A 294 6.82 3.85 -2.37
N PRO A 295 6.71 2.66 -1.75
CA PRO A 295 5.80 2.43 -0.64
C PRO A 295 6.02 3.41 0.53
N LEU A 296 7.27 3.65 0.91
CA LEU A 296 7.63 4.61 1.96
C LEU A 296 7.10 6.02 1.64
N LEU A 297 7.35 6.52 0.43
CA LEU A 297 6.88 7.83 0.02
C LEU A 297 5.34 7.91 0.06
N ALA A 298 4.65 6.88 -0.42
CA ALA A 298 3.20 6.82 -0.40
C ALA A 298 2.62 6.82 1.02
N ASP A 299 3.20 6.03 1.94
CA ASP A 299 2.76 5.98 3.34
C ASP A 299 2.96 7.31 4.06
N VAL A 300 4.06 8.02 3.79
CA VAL A 300 4.33 9.33 4.38
C VAL A 300 3.46 10.44 3.77
N ILE A 301 3.16 10.39 2.47
CA ILE A 301 2.16 11.29 1.86
C ILE A 301 0.77 11.01 2.45
N GLY A 302 0.42 9.74 2.69
CA GLY A 302 -0.82 9.36 3.39
C GLY A 302 -0.88 9.89 4.84
N LEU A 303 0.25 10.03 5.52
CA LEU A 303 0.33 10.71 6.82
C LEU A 303 0.02 12.22 6.71
N GLN A 304 0.54 12.90 5.68
CA GLN A 304 0.19 14.30 5.41
C GLN A 304 -1.32 14.48 5.16
N ALA A 305 -1.94 13.52 4.45
CA ALA A 305 -3.38 13.51 4.27
C ALA A 305 -4.13 13.39 5.60
N GLN A 306 -3.68 12.52 6.51
CA GLN A 306 -4.29 12.36 7.84
C GLN A 306 -4.15 13.64 8.67
N LEU A 307 -2.97 14.27 8.67
CA LEU A 307 -2.72 15.53 9.36
C LEU A 307 -3.63 16.66 8.83
N ALA A 308 -3.71 16.82 7.51
CA ALA A 308 -4.57 17.83 6.88
C ALA A 308 -6.05 17.57 7.20
N ALA A 309 -6.49 16.29 7.20
CA ALA A 309 -7.83 15.91 7.57
C ALA A 309 -8.15 16.21 9.05
N ALA A 310 -7.20 15.97 9.95
CA ALA A 310 -7.33 16.31 11.37
C ALA A 310 -7.37 17.83 11.60
N GLN A 311 -6.65 18.61 10.78
CA GLN A 311 -6.72 20.08 10.77
C GLN A 311 -8.00 20.61 10.08
N ASN A 312 -8.90 19.75 9.64
CA ASN A 312 -10.09 20.08 8.85
C ASN A 312 -9.81 20.78 7.51
N LYS A 313 -8.61 20.62 6.95
CA LYS A 313 -8.19 21.11 5.63
C LYS A 313 -8.54 20.05 4.56
N LEU A 314 -9.83 19.78 4.38
CA LEU A 314 -10.30 18.65 3.56
C LEU A 314 -9.83 18.67 2.08
N PRO A 315 -9.74 19.83 1.38
CA PRO A 315 -9.21 19.85 0.00
C PRO A 315 -7.73 19.44 -0.08
N GLU A 316 -6.93 19.86 0.90
CA GLU A 316 -5.51 19.49 0.99
C GLU A 316 -5.36 18.01 1.36
N ALA A 317 -6.16 17.52 2.30
CA ALA A 317 -6.21 16.11 2.67
C ALA A 317 -6.55 15.21 1.47
N ALA A 318 -7.54 15.57 0.65
CA ALA A 318 -7.91 14.83 -0.56
C ALA A 318 -6.73 14.76 -1.54
N ARG A 319 -6.09 15.88 -1.83
CA ARG A 319 -4.93 15.93 -2.73
C ARG A 319 -3.81 14.98 -2.30
N TYR A 320 -3.45 14.99 -1.02
CA TYR A 320 -2.43 14.09 -0.49
C TYR A 320 -2.87 12.62 -0.51
N ALA A 321 -4.12 12.33 -0.15
CA ALA A 321 -4.64 10.97 -0.16
C ALA A 321 -4.70 10.38 -1.58
N GLU A 322 -5.13 11.17 -2.56
CA GLU A 322 -5.12 10.79 -3.98
C GLU A 322 -3.69 10.53 -4.49
N GLU A 323 -2.73 11.38 -4.13
CA GLU A 323 -1.32 11.20 -4.47
C GLU A 323 -0.77 9.91 -3.89
N ALA A 324 -0.99 9.64 -2.60
CA ALA A 324 -0.58 8.39 -1.95
C ALA A 324 -1.21 7.16 -2.61
N ALA A 325 -2.53 7.18 -2.83
CA ALA A 325 -3.24 6.09 -3.48
C ALA A 325 -2.75 5.85 -4.92
N SER A 326 -2.44 6.92 -5.67
CA SER A 326 -1.91 6.81 -7.04
C SER A 326 -0.53 6.15 -7.08
N ILE A 327 0.35 6.45 -6.13
CA ILE A 327 1.66 5.77 -6.00
C ILE A 327 1.44 4.28 -5.70
N TRP A 328 0.56 3.93 -4.75
CA TRP A 328 0.24 2.54 -4.44
C TRP A 328 -0.36 1.79 -5.62
N LEU A 329 -1.23 2.42 -6.41
CA LEU A 329 -1.80 1.83 -7.64
C LEU A 329 -0.73 1.57 -8.71
N ARG A 330 0.32 2.40 -8.81
CA ARG A 330 1.43 2.18 -9.74
C ARG A 330 2.43 1.13 -9.24
N THR A 331 2.75 1.13 -7.94
CA THR A 331 3.80 0.27 -7.36
C THR A 331 3.28 -1.11 -6.96
N ALA A 332 2.08 -1.19 -6.42
CA ALA A 332 1.51 -2.42 -5.87
C ALA A 332 -0.03 -2.51 -6.06
N PRO A 333 -0.56 -2.54 -7.31
CA PRO A 333 -1.99 -2.38 -7.61
C PRO A 333 -2.90 -3.47 -7.01
N LYS A 334 -2.35 -4.58 -6.58
CA LYS A 334 -3.09 -5.72 -5.99
C LYS A 334 -2.78 -5.92 -4.51
N ALA A 335 -2.08 -5.00 -3.88
CA ALA A 335 -1.73 -5.10 -2.48
C ALA A 335 -2.89 -4.66 -1.56
N TRP A 336 -2.94 -5.19 -0.34
CA TRP A 336 -3.94 -4.78 0.65
C TRP A 336 -3.75 -3.31 1.06
N GLN A 337 -2.51 -2.81 1.03
CA GLN A 337 -2.18 -1.41 1.29
C GLN A 337 -2.89 -0.48 0.31
N THR A 338 -2.91 -0.83 -0.98
CA THR A 338 -3.61 -0.06 -2.01
C THR A 338 -5.11 0.05 -1.71
N ALA A 339 -5.74 -1.06 -1.30
CA ALA A 339 -7.15 -1.05 -0.92
C ALA A 339 -7.39 -0.19 0.34
N ARG A 340 -6.45 -0.19 1.29
CA ARG A 340 -6.49 0.66 2.49
C ARG A 340 -6.37 2.15 2.14
N GLU A 341 -5.43 2.52 1.27
CA GLU A 341 -5.27 3.92 0.88
C GLU A 341 -6.48 4.44 0.08
N LEU A 342 -7.05 3.63 -0.81
CA LEU A 342 -8.31 3.96 -1.48
C LEU A 342 -9.46 4.17 -0.48
N GLN A 343 -9.52 3.39 0.61
CA GLN A 343 -10.50 3.60 1.68
C GLN A 343 -10.32 4.98 2.33
N LYS A 344 -9.08 5.38 2.63
CA LYS A 344 -8.79 6.72 3.22
C LYS A 344 -9.20 7.85 2.28
N VAL A 345 -8.98 7.71 0.97
CA VAL A 345 -9.48 8.67 -0.03
C VAL A 345 -11.00 8.78 0.05
N ALA A 346 -11.69 7.64 0.12
CA ALA A 346 -13.15 7.62 0.22
C ALA A 346 -13.67 8.28 1.49
N ASP A 347 -13.01 8.05 2.64
CA ASP A 347 -13.37 8.65 3.92
C ASP A 347 -13.23 10.19 3.89
N ILE A 348 -12.21 10.70 3.18
CA ILE A 348 -12.04 12.14 2.98
C ILE A 348 -13.10 12.69 2.04
N TYR A 349 -13.42 12.00 0.94
CA TYR A 349 -14.48 12.39 0.02
C TYR A 349 -15.85 12.36 0.70
N ASP A 350 -16.13 11.39 1.57
CA ASP A 350 -17.35 11.34 2.37
C ASP A 350 -17.48 12.59 3.26
N ARG A 351 -16.39 12.96 3.96
CA ARG A 351 -16.34 14.20 4.77
C ARG A 351 -16.53 15.46 3.93
N GLN A 352 -16.09 15.46 2.66
CA GLN A 352 -16.32 16.53 1.69
C GLN A 352 -17.73 16.47 1.06
N ARG A 353 -18.53 15.44 1.38
CA ARG A 353 -19.83 15.13 0.72
C ARG A 353 -19.68 14.84 -0.77
N ASN A 354 -18.49 14.52 -1.24
CA ASN A 354 -18.23 14.09 -2.60
C ASN A 354 -18.50 12.58 -2.74
N TYR A 355 -19.75 12.20 -2.51
CA TYR A 355 -20.16 10.80 -2.44
C TYR A 355 -19.97 10.04 -3.77
N ALA A 356 -20.05 10.75 -4.91
CA ALA A 356 -19.89 10.13 -6.23
C ALA A 356 -18.45 9.64 -6.46
N ASP A 357 -17.45 10.39 -6.04
CA ASP A 357 -16.06 9.97 -6.15
C ASP A 357 -15.68 9.00 -5.02
N ALA A 358 -16.25 9.17 -3.80
CA ALA A 358 -16.12 8.17 -2.73
C ALA A 358 -16.61 6.79 -3.19
N LEU A 359 -17.75 6.71 -3.87
CA LEU A 359 -18.32 5.47 -4.42
C LEU A 359 -17.31 4.77 -5.35
N LYS A 360 -16.74 5.50 -6.32
CA LYS A 360 -15.79 4.95 -7.31
C LYS A 360 -14.56 4.33 -6.65
N VAL A 361 -13.95 5.04 -5.70
CA VAL A 361 -12.74 4.55 -5.04
C VAL A 361 -13.03 3.39 -4.09
N LEU A 362 -14.21 3.34 -3.47
CA LEU A 362 -14.64 2.19 -2.66
C LEU A 362 -14.90 0.94 -3.50
N GLU A 363 -15.48 1.08 -4.69
CA GLU A 363 -15.68 -0.04 -5.61
C GLU A 363 -14.33 -0.65 -6.03
N GLU A 364 -13.32 0.18 -6.34
CA GLU A 364 -11.98 -0.33 -6.66
C GLU A 364 -11.30 -0.96 -5.44
N SER A 365 -11.43 -0.37 -4.24
CA SER A 365 -10.96 -0.96 -2.99
C SER A 365 -11.59 -2.34 -2.74
N LEU A 366 -12.91 -2.46 -2.89
CA LEU A 366 -13.64 -3.72 -2.73
C LEU A 366 -13.17 -4.78 -3.74
N LYS A 367 -12.96 -4.38 -5.00
CA LYS A 367 -12.45 -5.28 -6.06
C LYS A 367 -11.07 -5.85 -5.70
N ILE A 368 -10.15 -5.02 -5.17
CA ILE A 368 -8.83 -5.48 -4.71
C ILE A 368 -8.99 -6.46 -3.55
N ARG A 369 -9.83 -6.13 -2.54
CA ARG A 369 -10.06 -6.98 -1.36
C ARG A 369 -10.65 -8.35 -1.75
N ARG A 370 -11.61 -8.38 -2.69
CA ARG A 370 -12.17 -9.63 -3.24
C ARG A 370 -11.15 -10.46 -4.04
N ALA A 371 -10.17 -9.82 -4.65
CA ALA A 371 -9.08 -10.52 -5.32
C ALA A 371 -8.06 -11.14 -4.34
N LEU A 372 -7.85 -10.49 -3.19
CA LEU A 372 -6.94 -10.95 -2.13
C LEU A 372 -7.54 -12.09 -1.30
N HIS A 373 -8.82 -12.00 -0.99
CA HIS A 373 -9.51 -12.90 -0.07
C HIS A 373 -10.61 -13.68 -0.77
N LYS A 374 -10.62 -15.00 -0.55
CA LYS A 374 -11.68 -15.87 -1.08
C LYS A 374 -12.68 -16.18 0.03
N GLY A 375 -13.96 -15.90 -0.24
CA GLY A 375 -15.04 -16.14 0.72
C GLY A 375 -15.20 -15.01 1.74
N ASP A 376 -15.73 -15.34 2.91
CA ASP A 376 -16.01 -14.36 3.95
C ASP A 376 -14.72 -13.84 4.58
N HIS A 377 -14.59 -12.51 4.62
CA HIS A 377 -13.41 -11.84 5.19
C HIS A 377 -13.80 -10.50 5.84
N PRO A 378 -13.22 -10.14 7.02
CA PRO A 378 -13.54 -8.89 7.71
C PRO A 378 -13.33 -7.65 6.83
N ASP A 379 -12.26 -7.60 6.04
CA ASP A 379 -11.95 -6.47 5.15
C ASP A 379 -12.99 -6.28 4.04
N ILE A 380 -13.53 -7.38 3.51
CA ILE A 380 -14.60 -7.32 2.50
C ILE A 380 -15.88 -6.79 3.14
N ALA A 381 -16.24 -7.29 4.31
CA ALA A 381 -17.43 -6.85 5.04
C ALA A 381 -17.33 -5.36 5.42
N ALA A 382 -16.16 -4.89 5.89
CA ALA A 382 -15.93 -3.47 6.18
C ALA A 382 -16.08 -2.59 4.94
N ALA A 383 -15.53 -3.01 3.79
CA ALA A 383 -15.67 -2.28 2.53
C ALA A 383 -17.13 -2.22 2.06
N LEU A 384 -17.89 -3.29 2.23
CA LEU A 384 -19.33 -3.32 1.91
C LEU A 384 -20.15 -2.38 2.81
N ILE A 385 -19.77 -2.27 4.10
CA ILE A 385 -20.41 -1.33 5.04
C ILE A 385 -20.15 0.12 4.60
N SER A 386 -18.90 0.47 4.29
CA SER A 386 -18.55 1.82 3.80
C SER A 386 -19.26 2.13 2.48
N LEU A 387 -19.30 1.17 1.56
CA LEU A 387 -20.02 1.31 0.28
C LEU A 387 -21.51 1.55 0.51
N GLY A 388 -22.14 0.78 1.40
CA GLY A 388 -23.55 0.94 1.77
C GLY A 388 -23.84 2.32 2.38
N GLY A 389 -22.95 2.86 3.21
CA GLY A 389 -23.07 4.20 3.79
C GLY A 389 -23.04 5.32 2.73
N VAL A 390 -22.08 5.25 1.81
CA VAL A 390 -21.97 6.22 0.69
C VAL A 390 -23.17 6.11 -0.25
N GLN A 391 -23.62 4.90 -0.58
CA GLN A 391 -24.83 4.68 -1.40
C GLN A 391 -26.09 5.20 -0.72
N GLN A 392 -26.21 5.04 0.60
CA GLN A 392 -27.30 5.65 1.38
C GLN A 392 -27.28 7.18 1.25
N SER A 393 -26.11 7.80 1.34
CA SER A 393 -25.94 9.26 1.19
C SER A 393 -26.28 9.75 -0.23
N LEU A 394 -26.06 8.91 -1.25
CA LEU A 394 -26.46 9.15 -2.65
C LEU A 394 -27.94 8.87 -2.91
N GLY A 395 -28.68 8.33 -1.94
CA GLY A 395 -30.08 7.90 -2.13
C GLY A 395 -30.24 6.58 -2.91
N GLN A 396 -29.15 5.84 -3.15
CA GLN A 396 -29.15 4.52 -3.79
C GLN A 396 -29.51 3.42 -2.77
N LEU A 397 -30.70 3.56 -2.15
CA LEU A 397 -31.09 2.76 -0.99
C LEU A 397 -31.16 1.25 -1.27
N GLY A 398 -31.53 0.86 -2.51
CA GLY A 398 -31.60 -0.55 -2.88
C GLY A 398 -30.23 -1.23 -2.98
N GLU A 399 -29.22 -0.52 -3.50
CA GLU A 399 -27.84 -0.98 -3.54
C GLU A 399 -27.24 -1.02 -2.13
N ALA A 400 -27.45 0.04 -1.34
CA ALA A 400 -27.02 0.12 0.05
C ALA A 400 -27.54 -1.05 0.88
N GLN A 401 -28.84 -1.36 0.75
CA GLN A 401 -29.45 -2.50 1.44
C GLN A 401 -28.76 -3.81 1.08
N ARG A 402 -28.57 -4.11 -0.21
CA ARG A 402 -27.90 -5.36 -0.65
C ARG A 402 -26.49 -5.50 -0.08
N ASN A 403 -25.68 -4.44 -0.20
CA ASN A 403 -24.31 -4.47 0.29
C ASN A 403 -24.25 -4.65 1.82
N LEU A 404 -25.17 -4.04 2.57
CA LEU A 404 -25.23 -4.18 4.02
C LEU A 404 -25.81 -5.54 4.47
N GLU A 405 -26.75 -6.11 3.72
CA GLU A 405 -27.22 -7.49 3.95
C GLU A 405 -26.09 -8.49 3.72
N ASP A 406 -25.30 -8.35 2.65
CA ASP A 406 -24.12 -9.17 2.39
C ASP A 406 -23.06 -9.01 3.49
N ALA A 407 -22.79 -7.76 3.91
CA ALA A 407 -21.86 -7.49 5.01
C ALA A 407 -22.30 -8.13 6.31
N LEU A 408 -23.60 -8.00 6.67
CA LEU A 408 -24.16 -8.61 7.88
C LEU A 408 -24.09 -10.14 7.84
N ALA A 409 -24.42 -10.76 6.70
CA ALA A 409 -24.30 -12.20 6.51
C ALA A 409 -22.86 -12.68 6.71
N MET A 410 -21.93 -11.97 6.08
CA MET A 410 -20.49 -12.26 6.19
C MET A 410 -19.98 -12.11 7.63
N GLN A 411 -20.35 -11.04 8.34
CA GLN A 411 -19.95 -10.82 9.73
C GLN A 411 -20.53 -11.91 10.66
N ARG A 412 -21.76 -12.36 10.43
CA ARG A 412 -22.36 -13.47 11.19
C ARG A 412 -21.65 -14.81 10.96
N ASN A 413 -21.16 -15.05 9.75
CA ASN A 413 -20.40 -16.27 9.45
C ASN A 413 -19.01 -16.24 10.08
N LEU A 414 -18.38 -15.06 10.15
CA LEU A 414 -17.04 -14.87 10.73
C LEU A 414 -17.04 -14.93 12.25
N HIS A 415 -18.12 -14.51 12.91
CA HIS A 415 -18.18 -14.33 14.35
C HIS A 415 -19.34 -15.13 14.95
N ALA A 416 -18.98 -16.13 15.76
CA ALA A 416 -19.96 -16.89 16.53
C ALA A 416 -20.31 -16.12 17.83
N GLY A 417 -21.54 -15.58 17.92
CA GLY A 417 -22.03 -14.88 19.11
C GLY A 417 -21.98 -13.36 18.99
N ASP A 418 -21.88 -12.70 20.15
CA ASP A 418 -21.89 -11.25 20.22
C ASP A 418 -20.55 -10.67 19.72
N HIS A 419 -20.64 -9.83 18.71
CA HIS A 419 -19.47 -9.16 18.13
C HIS A 419 -19.81 -7.75 17.64
N TRP A 420 -18.94 -6.76 17.91
CA TRP A 420 -19.17 -5.36 17.57
C TRP A 420 -19.42 -5.15 16.06
N ALA A 421 -18.69 -5.87 15.18
CA ALA A 421 -18.85 -5.74 13.74
C ALA A 421 -20.22 -6.25 13.23
N VAL A 422 -20.80 -7.26 13.89
CA VAL A 422 -22.17 -7.72 13.62
C VAL A 422 -23.18 -6.67 14.04
N ALA A 423 -22.99 -6.07 15.23
CA ALA A 423 -23.85 -5.02 15.73
C ALA A 423 -23.82 -3.76 14.85
N ASP A 424 -22.65 -3.39 14.35
CA ASP A 424 -22.49 -2.24 13.46
C ASP A 424 -23.09 -2.50 12.07
N ALA A 425 -22.93 -3.69 11.51
CA ALA A 425 -23.59 -4.07 10.26
C ALA A 425 -25.12 -4.03 10.39
N MET A 426 -25.67 -4.53 11.51
CA MET A 426 -27.11 -4.43 11.81
C MET A 426 -27.56 -2.98 11.92
N HIS A 427 -26.78 -2.14 12.61
CA HIS A 427 -27.08 -0.72 12.80
C HIS A 427 -27.16 0.03 11.46
N ASN A 428 -26.18 -0.18 10.57
CA ASN A 428 -26.15 0.46 9.25
C ASN A 428 -27.31 -0.03 8.36
N LEU A 429 -27.60 -1.34 8.38
CA LEU A 429 -28.74 -1.88 7.65
C LEU A 429 -30.08 -1.31 8.17
N ALA A 430 -30.23 -1.18 9.51
CA ALA A 430 -31.41 -0.57 10.12
C ALA A 430 -31.61 0.88 9.66
N SER A 431 -30.53 1.66 9.55
CA SER A 431 -30.56 3.03 9.05
C SER A 431 -31.09 3.10 7.60
N VAL A 432 -30.63 2.19 6.73
CA VAL A 432 -31.12 2.10 5.35
C VAL A 432 -32.58 1.66 5.30
N LYS A 433 -32.98 0.69 6.14
CA LYS A 433 -34.40 0.26 6.26
C LYS A 433 -35.32 1.41 6.70
N GLN A 434 -34.86 2.24 7.65
CA GLN A 434 -35.59 3.45 8.07
C GLN A 434 -35.75 4.42 6.90
N ASN A 435 -34.72 4.68 6.11
CA ASN A 435 -34.78 5.57 4.94
C ASN A 435 -35.66 5.00 3.82
N LEU A 436 -35.84 3.69 3.76
CA LEU A 436 -36.79 3.02 2.86
C LEU A 436 -38.23 3.08 3.37
N GLY A 437 -38.47 3.58 4.60
CA GLY A 437 -39.80 3.63 5.24
C GLY A 437 -40.18 2.32 5.95
N ASP A 438 -39.30 1.33 6.01
CA ASP A 438 -39.50 0.06 6.73
C ASP A 438 -39.12 0.23 8.21
N SER A 439 -39.87 1.09 8.92
CA SER A 439 -39.60 1.43 10.33
C SER A 439 -39.71 0.23 11.28
N VAL A 440 -40.54 -0.77 10.95
CA VAL A 440 -40.70 -1.96 11.78
C VAL A 440 -39.46 -2.84 11.74
N GLU A 441 -38.91 -3.09 10.57
CA GLU A 441 -37.68 -3.86 10.44
C GLU A 441 -36.45 -3.07 10.95
N ALA A 442 -36.42 -1.75 10.74
CA ALA A 442 -35.42 -0.86 11.32
C ALA A 442 -35.38 -0.95 12.85
N GLU A 443 -36.58 -0.85 13.50
CA GLU A 443 -36.72 -1.03 14.96
C GLU A 443 -36.14 -2.37 15.42
N ARG A 444 -36.53 -3.46 14.75
CA ARG A 444 -36.07 -4.81 15.10
C ARG A 444 -34.54 -4.92 15.04
N LEU A 445 -33.93 -4.42 13.97
CA LEU A 445 -32.48 -4.46 13.79
C LEU A 445 -31.75 -3.54 14.78
N PHE A 446 -32.21 -2.30 15.01
CA PHE A 446 -31.60 -1.40 16.00
C PHE A 446 -31.68 -1.97 17.41
N ARG A 447 -32.80 -2.59 17.81
CA ARG A 447 -32.92 -3.26 19.11
C ARG A 447 -31.95 -4.41 19.26
N GLN A 448 -31.79 -5.24 18.22
CA GLN A 448 -30.82 -6.35 18.24
C GLN A 448 -29.38 -5.83 18.32
N ALA A 449 -29.03 -4.81 17.52
CA ALA A 449 -27.73 -4.17 17.55
C ALA A 449 -27.42 -3.56 18.93
N LEU A 450 -28.36 -2.80 19.49
CA LEU A 450 -28.22 -2.17 20.81
C LEU A 450 -28.03 -3.23 21.91
N ALA A 451 -28.89 -4.25 21.95
CA ALA A 451 -28.78 -5.32 22.94
C ALA A 451 -27.45 -6.07 22.84
N MET A 452 -26.90 -6.25 21.63
CA MET A 452 -25.58 -6.84 21.43
C MET A 452 -24.47 -5.90 21.94
N LYS A 453 -24.51 -4.60 21.61
CA LYS A 453 -23.57 -3.59 22.12
C LYS A 453 -23.56 -3.53 23.65
N GLU A 454 -24.72 -3.57 24.29
CA GLU A 454 -24.84 -3.59 25.75
C GLU A 454 -24.26 -4.86 26.42
N ARG A 455 -24.31 -5.99 25.74
CA ARG A 455 -23.65 -7.22 26.22
C ARG A 455 -22.14 -7.19 26.07
N ILE A 456 -21.65 -6.57 25.00
CA ILE A 456 -20.20 -6.40 24.74
C ILE A 456 -19.61 -5.37 25.69
N HIS A 457 -20.27 -4.22 25.85
CA HIS A 457 -19.79 -3.09 26.66
C HIS A 457 -20.55 -3.02 27.99
N LYS A 458 -19.87 -3.39 29.08
CA LYS A 458 -20.45 -3.42 30.44
C LYS A 458 -20.45 -2.03 31.11
N GLY A 459 -20.68 -0.96 30.39
CA GLY A 459 -20.61 0.39 30.94
C GLY A 459 -21.07 1.46 29.99
N ASP A 460 -20.63 2.67 30.27
CA ASP A 460 -20.86 3.79 29.36
C ASP A 460 -19.98 3.64 28.12
N ASP A 461 -20.62 3.61 26.97
CA ASP A 461 -19.95 3.42 25.67
C ASP A 461 -20.59 4.32 24.61
N PRO A 462 -19.79 5.00 23.76
CA PRO A 462 -20.31 5.89 22.72
C PRO A 462 -21.21 5.18 21.71
N SER A 463 -20.94 3.90 21.41
CA SER A 463 -21.73 3.12 20.44
C SER A 463 -23.09 2.73 21.00
N VAL A 464 -23.19 2.48 22.31
CA VAL A 464 -24.46 2.26 23.03
C VAL A 464 -25.28 3.54 23.02
N ALA A 465 -24.68 4.70 23.34
CA ALA A 465 -25.38 5.98 23.28
C ALA A 465 -25.87 6.30 21.87
N SER A 466 -25.10 6.02 20.84
CA SER A 466 -25.50 6.18 19.45
C SER A 466 -26.65 5.24 19.06
N GLY A 467 -26.59 3.97 19.50
CA GLY A 467 -27.67 3.00 19.29
C GLY A 467 -29.00 3.43 19.92
N LEU A 468 -28.94 3.98 21.15
CA LEU A 468 -30.12 4.52 21.85
C LEU A 468 -30.75 5.70 21.08
N VAL A 469 -29.94 6.63 20.55
CA VAL A 469 -30.44 7.76 19.76
C VAL A 469 -31.12 7.26 18.47
N SER A 470 -30.48 6.33 17.73
CA SER A 470 -31.05 5.81 16.47
C SER A 470 -32.36 5.04 16.74
N LEU A 471 -32.42 4.22 17.78
CA LEU A 471 -33.64 3.52 18.13
C LEU A 471 -34.75 4.51 18.57
N ALA A 472 -34.42 5.54 19.35
CA ALA A 472 -35.37 6.57 19.76
C ALA A 472 -35.98 7.31 18.56
N LEU A 473 -35.20 7.60 17.52
CA LEU A 473 -35.71 8.22 16.29
C LEU A 473 -36.67 7.30 15.52
N VAL A 474 -36.44 5.99 15.54
CA VAL A 474 -37.37 5.02 14.95
C VAL A 474 -38.65 4.92 15.77
N GLU A 475 -38.54 4.85 17.10
CA GLU A 475 -39.73 4.85 17.97
C GLU A 475 -40.59 6.12 17.78
N GLN A 476 -39.95 7.29 17.63
CA GLN A 476 -40.63 8.54 17.28
C GLN A 476 -41.34 8.43 15.92
N SER A 477 -40.67 7.84 14.90
CA SER A 477 -41.32 7.64 13.58
C SER A 477 -42.50 6.66 13.61
N LEU A 478 -42.60 5.85 14.65
CA LEU A 478 -43.71 4.94 14.93
C LEU A 478 -44.74 5.53 15.90
N GLU A 479 -44.66 6.83 16.18
CA GLU A 479 -45.57 7.56 17.11
C GLU A 479 -45.55 6.98 18.55
N ARG A 480 -44.32 6.61 19.02
CA ARG A 480 -44.08 6.02 20.35
C ARG A 480 -43.11 6.87 21.15
N GLU A 481 -43.43 8.15 21.32
CA GLU A 481 -42.56 9.15 21.98
C GLU A 481 -42.26 8.80 23.45
N ASP A 482 -43.18 8.11 24.11
CA ASP A 482 -43.02 7.62 25.50
C ASP A 482 -41.90 6.55 25.62
N LEU A 483 -41.57 5.83 24.55
CA LEU A 483 -40.42 4.93 24.54
C LEU A 483 -39.14 5.69 24.12
N ALA A 484 -39.23 6.70 23.24
CA ALA A 484 -38.11 7.44 22.71
C ALA A 484 -37.42 8.32 23.79
N GLU A 485 -38.21 9.05 24.61
CA GLU A 485 -37.63 10.00 25.58
C GLU A 485 -36.70 9.35 26.62
N PRO A 486 -37.08 8.23 27.28
CA PRO A 486 -36.16 7.56 28.21
C PRO A 486 -34.85 7.06 27.58
N MET A 487 -34.88 6.65 26.30
CA MET A 487 -33.69 6.25 25.56
C MET A 487 -32.75 7.43 25.35
N LEU A 488 -33.29 8.58 24.97
CA LEU A 488 -32.52 9.82 24.77
C LEU A 488 -31.96 10.34 26.09
N ASP A 489 -32.72 10.26 27.19
CA ASP A 489 -32.24 10.58 28.53
C ASP A 489 -31.02 9.74 28.92
N ARG A 490 -31.09 8.44 28.65
CA ARG A 490 -29.96 7.52 28.88
C ARG A 490 -28.78 7.84 27.99
N ALA A 491 -28.99 8.10 26.71
CA ALA A 491 -27.93 8.45 25.78
C ALA A 491 -27.20 9.74 26.18
N ILE A 492 -27.94 10.77 26.59
CA ILE A 492 -27.39 12.04 27.09
C ILE A 492 -26.53 11.79 28.34
N LYS A 493 -27.05 11.04 29.32
CA LYS A 493 -26.29 10.71 30.54
C LYS A 493 -24.98 9.95 30.27
N ILE A 494 -25.00 8.98 29.35
CA ILE A 494 -23.79 8.26 28.93
C ILE A 494 -22.79 9.25 28.33
N ARG A 495 -23.19 10.06 27.39
CA ARG A 495 -22.31 11.02 26.71
C ARG A 495 -21.73 12.07 27.63
N GLN A 496 -22.54 12.58 28.59
CA GLN A 496 -22.05 13.54 29.60
C GLN A 496 -21.02 12.94 30.56
N ARG A 497 -21.07 11.63 30.81
CA ARG A 497 -20.06 10.94 31.63
C ARG A 497 -18.79 10.63 30.84
N LEU A 498 -18.91 10.37 29.53
CA LEU A 498 -17.77 10.08 28.68
C LEU A 498 -16.99 11.33 28.26
N HIS A 499 -17.67 12.48 28.16
CA HIS A 499 -17.07 13.72 27.68
C HIS A 499 -17.35 14.85 28.68
N GLU A 500 -16.29 15.35 29.30
CA GLU A 500 -16.34 16.58 30.08
C GLU A 500 -16.45 17.77 29.13
N GLY A 501 -17.58 18.50 29.19
CA GLY A 501 -17.80 19.71 28.39
C GLY A 501 -18.64 19.51 27.13
N ASP A 502 -18.46 20.42 26.17
CA ASP A 502 -19.28 20.45 24.96
C ASP A 502 -18.83 19.37 23.98
N HIS A 503 -19.83 18.66 23.44
CA HIS A 503 -19.58 17.62 22.44
C HIS A 503 -20.74 17.57 21.43
N GLU A 504 -20.42 17.52 20.12
CA GLU A 504 -21.43 17.56 19.04
C GLU A 504 -22.48 16.45 19.17
N ALA A 505 -22.04 15.22 19.48
CA ALA A 505 -22.98 14.12 19.63
C ALA A 505 -23.92 14.30 20.84
N THR A 506 -23.48 14.97 21.91
CA THR A 506 -24.33 15.32 23.07
C THR A 506 -25.36 16.37 22.65
N ALA A 507 -24.94 17.42 21.96
CA ALA A 507 -25.86 18.42 21.41
C ALA A 507 -26.92 17.81 20.49
N ARG A 508 -26.49 16.88 19.63
CA ARG A 508 -27.42 16.13 18.77
C ARG A 508 -28.45 15.33 19.56
N ALA A 509 -28.05 14.68 20.65
CA ALA A 509 -28.99 13.93 21.50
C ALA A 509 -30.01 14.85 22.18
N PHE A 510 -29.59 16.06 22.63
CA PHE A 510 -30.50 17.08 23.13
C PHE A 510 -31.46 17.55 22.02
N SER A 511 -31.01 17.79 20.80
CA SER A 511 -31.87 18.13 19.68
C SER A 511 -32.91 17.05 19.39
N CYS A 512 -32.48 15.76 19.39
CA CYS A 512 -33.45 14.65 19.20
C CYS A 512 -34.49 14.59 20.30
N ARG A 513 -34.09 14.83 21.59
CA ARG A 513 -35.07 14.88 22.68
C ARG A 513 -36.00 16.10 22.59
N ALA A 514 -35.49 17.22 22.12
CA ALA A 514 -36.34 18.40 21.85
C ALA A 514 -37.40 18.10 20.76
N TRP A 515 -37.04 17.36 19.70
CA TRP A 515 -37.97 16.90 18.69
C TRP A 515 -39.06 16.01 19.31
N VAL A 516 -38.71 14.99 20.10
CA VAL A 516 -39.68 14.08 20.76
C VAL A 516 -40.61 14.85 21.69
N ARG A 517 -40.08 15.79 22.48
CA ARG A 517 -40.87 16.64 23.38
C ARG A 517 -41.77 17.60 22.61
N PHE A 518 -41.33 18.11 21.47
CA PHE A 518 -42.14 18.93 20.58
C PHE A 518 -43.37 18.15 20.06
N ASP A 519 -43.19 16.91 19.61
CA ASP A 519 -44.28 16.06 19.12
C ASP A 519 -45.28 15.72 20.25
N ARG A 520 -44.78 15.59 21.49
CA ARG A 520 -45.63 15.45 22.70
C ARG A 520 -46.29 16.77 23.14
N ARG A 521 -46.05 17.87 22.42
CA ARG A 521 -46.54 19.22 22.77
C ARG A 521 -45.99 19.78 24.09
N GLU A 522 -44.88 19.26 24.58
CA GLU A 522 -44.19 19.73 25.79
C GLU A 522 -43.22 20.87 25.41
N TYR A 523 -43.75 21.97 24.87
CA TYR A 523 -42.97 23.02 24.20
C TYR A 523 -41.91 23.67 25.11
N ASP A 524 -42.25 23.92 26.40
CA ASP A 524 -41.27 24.49 27.36
C ASP A 524 -40.05 23.59 27.57
N LYS A 525 -40.26 22.28 27.69
CA LYS A 525 -39.17 21.33 27.82
C LYS A 525 -38.40 21.19 26.50
N ALA A 526 -39.07 21.21 25.37
CA ALA A 526 -38.46 21.19 24.07
C ALA A 526 -37.58 22.42 23.85
N ALA A 527 -38.06 23.63 24.23
CA ALA A 527 -37.28 24.87 24.16
C ALA A 527 -36.00 24.82 25.03
N SER A 528 -36.14 24.25 26.24
CA SER A 528 -34.98 24.08 27.13
C SER A 528 -33.87 23.19 26.51
N ASP A 529 -34.24 22.04 25.94
CA ASP A 529 -33.31 21.14 25.28
C ASP A 529 -32.72 21.73 24.00
N SER A 530 -33.56 22.38 23.20
CA SER A 530 -33.12 23.04 21.97
C SER A 530 -32.08 24.13 22.27
N LYS A 531 -32.33 24.95 23.28
CA LYS A 531 -31.41 25.99 23.74
C LYS A 531 -30.04 25.41 24.15
N ILE A 532 -30.05 24.33 24.93
CA ILE A 532 -28.79 23.63 25.33
C ILE A 532 -28.04 23.17 24.09
N ALA A 533 -28.70 22.55 23.12
CA ALA A 533 -28.09 22.07 21.91
C ALA A 533 -27.51 23.21 21.05
N VAL A 534 -28.24 24.32 20.88
CA VAL A 534 -27.80 25.49 20.10
C VAL A 534 -26.58 26.13 20.76
N GLU A 535 -26.63 26.40 22.08
CA GLU A 535 -25.50 27.01 22.82
C GLU A 535 -24.25 26.12 22.78
N MET A 536 -24.38 24.81 22.91
CA MET A 536 -23.28 23.86 22.81
C MET A 536 -22.65 23.89 21.41
N LEU A 537 -23.48 23.83 20.35
CA LEU A 537 -23.00 23.88 18.97
C LEU A 537 -22.42 25.26 18.59
N GLU A 538 -22.86 26.32 19.23
CA GLU A 538 -22.30 27.67 19.04
C GLU A 538 -20.87 27.76 19.58
N ARG A 539 -20.62 27.20 20.78
CA ARG A 539 -19.27 27.16 21.36
C ARG A 539 -18.33 26.26 20.55
N LEU A 540 -18.84 25.11 20.03
CA LEU A 540 -18.06 24.18 19.22
C LEU A 540 -17.77 24.71 17.81
N PHE A 541 -18.74 25.38 17.21
CA PHE A 541 -18.69 25.85 15.82
C PHE A 541 -19.09 27.33 15.70
N PRO A 542 -18.23 28.27 16.15
CA PRO A 542 -18.55 29.71 16.13
C PRO A 542 -18.85 30.26 14.74
N SER A 543 -18.17 29.73 13.71
CA SER A 543 -18.40 30.11 12.30
C SER A 543 -19.66 29.53 11.68
N GLY A 544 -20.38 28.66 12.42
CA GLY A 544 -21.57 27.93 11.95
C GLY A 544 -21.27 26.50 11.49
N SER A 545 -22.29 25.66 11.51
CA SER A 545 -22.27 24.30 10.98
C SER A 545 -23.68 23.87 10.58
N ALA A 546 -23.79 22.85 9.71
CA ALA A 546 -25.08 22.28 9.34
C ALA A 546 -25.87 21.74 10.56
N ALA A 547 -25.17 21.14 11.53
CA ALA A 547 -25.79 20.65 12.77
C ALA A 547 -26.36 21.81 13.60
N ARG A 548 -25.62 22.94 13.71
CA ARG A 548 -26.11 24.15 14.39
C ARG A 548 -27.32 24.75 13.66
N ALA A 549 -27.31 24.79 12.33
CA ALA A 549 -28.45 25.28 11.54
C ALA A 549 -29.71 24.47 11.81
N VAL A 550 -29.62 23.13 11.84
CA VAL A 550 -30.76 22.24 12.15
C VAL A 550 -31.28 22.48 13.58
N ALA A 551 -30.39 22.64 14.55
CA ALA A 551 -30.79 22.94 15.94
C ALA A 551 -31.50 24.30 16.05
N ILE A 552 -30.99 25.34 15.37
CA ILE A 552 -31.65 26.67 15.32
C ILE A 552 -33.00 26.59 14.61
N ALA A 553 -33.13 25.81 13.54
CA ALA A 553 -34.41 25.65 12.82
C ALA A 553 -35.47 24.94 13.68
N LEU A 554 -35.06 23.94 14.50
CA LEU A 554 -35.94 23.33 15.49
C LEU A 554 -36.37 24.34 16.55
N ASP A 555 -35.43 25.15 17.04
CA ASP A 555 -35.71 26.18 18.03
C ASP A 555 -36.68 27.25 17.48
N ALA A 556 -36.53 27.62 16.19
CA ALA A 556 -37.49 28.47 15.48
C ALA A 556 -38.91 27.84 15.41
N ARG A 557 -39.00 26.56 15.10
CA ARG A 557 -40.26 25.81 15.07
C ARG A 557 -40.97 25.80 16.43
N ILE A 558 -40.18 25.58 17.49
CA ILE A 558 -40.71 25.61 18.87
C ILE A 558 -41.22 27.00 19.21
N ALA A 559 -40.47 28.07 18.93
CA ALA A 559 -40.86 29.45 19.16
C ALA A 559 -42.18 29.79 18.43
N ALA A 560 -42.32 29.38 17.17
CA ALA A 560 -43.54 29.55 16.42
C ALA A 560 -44.77 28.88 17.09
N ARG A 561 -44.61 27.68 17.64
CA ARG A 561 -45.68 26.97 18.37
C ARG A 561 -46.00 27.58 19.72
N MET A 562 -45.03 28.26 20.34
CA MET A 562 -45.24 29.04 21.59
C MET A 562 -45.85 30.42 21.33
N GLY A 563 -46.00 30.82 20.08
CA GLY A 563 -46.66 32.08 19.67
C GLY A 563 -45.67 33.22 19.39
N ASP A 564 -44.38 33.03 19.48
CA ASP A 564 -43.37 34.03 19.15
C ASP A 564 -42.95 33.95 17.67
N SER A 565 -43.84 34.45 16.80
CA SER A 565 -43.62 34.44 15.35
C SER A 565 -42.46 35.34 14.90
N ALA A 566 -42.13 36.37 15.67
CA ALA A 566 -41.02 37.27 15.32
C ALA A 566 -39.65 36.60 15.56
N GLU A 567 -39.50 35.97 16.70
CA GLU A 567 -38.32 35.19 17.05
C GLU A 567 -38.14 33.99 16.11
N ALA A 568 -39.25 33.28 15.82
CA ALA A 568 -39.26 32.13 14.90
C ALA A 568 -38.72 32.51 13.50
N ARG A 569 -39.17 33.64 12.94
CA ARG A 569 -38.67 34.13 11.64
C ARG A 569 -37.21 34.48 11.67
N THR A 570 -36.77 35.20 12.68
CA THR A 570 -35.35 35.57 12.81
C THR A 570 -34.42 34.33 12.87
N LYS A 571 -34.81 33.34 13.69
CA LYS A 571 -34.06 32.10 13.85
C LYS A 571 -34.05 31.24 12.57
N ILE A 572 -35.17 31.12 11.87
CA ILE A 572 -35.22 30.30 10.65
C ILE A 572 -34.44 30.94 9.50
N ASP A 573 -34.45 32.28 9.36
CA ASP A 573 -33.63 32.97 8.37
C ASP A 573 -32.13 32.80 8.67
N GLN A 574 -31.75 32.86 9.94
CA GLN A 574 -30.36 32.54 10.38
C GLN A 574 -29.98 31.09 10.03
N ALA A 575 -30.86 30.13 10.31
CA ALA A 575 -30.60 28.71 10.01
C ALA A 575 -30.44 28.45 8.51
N VAL A 576 -31.29 29.07 7.67
CA VAL A 576 -31.21 28.95 6.20
C VAL A 576 -29.87 29.49 5.70
N SER A 577 -29.50 30.71 6.08
CA SER A 577 -28.22 31.30 5.68
C SER A 577 -27.02 30.44 6.09
N MET A 578 -27.08 29.89 7.30
CA MET A 578 -25.99 29.05 7.82
C MET A 578 -25.87 27.69 7.10
N VAL A 579 -27.01 27.02 6.82
CA VAL A 579 -26.98 25.71 6.18
C VAL A 579 -26.59 25.82 4.70
N GLU A 580 -27.01 26.87 4.02
CA GLU A 580 -26.64 27.14 2.63
C GLU A 580 -25.14 27.43 2.48
N ALA A 581 -24.53 28.06 3.48
CA ALA A 581 -23.08 28.29 3.53
C ALA A 581 -22.29 27.01 3.89
N ALA A 582 -22.85 26.16 4.74
CA ALA A 582 -22.17 24.97 5.27
C ALA A 582 -22.32 23.73 4.38
N GLU A 583 -23.39 23.62 3.59
CA GLU A 583 -23.69 22.45 2.73
C GLU A 583 -23.70 22.86 1.24
N GLN A 584 -22.58 22.63 0.57
CA GLN A 584 -22.44 22.82 -0.88
C GLN A 584 -21.91 21.52 -1.52
N PRO A 585 -22.72 20.76 -2.27
CA PRO A 585 -24.13 20.97 -2.64
C PRO A 585 -25.11 20.75 -1.47
N PRO A 586 -26.39 21.24 -1.59
CA PRO A 586 -27.40 21.08 -0.55
C PRO A 586 -27.61 19.62 -0.13
N GLY A 587 -27.52 19.35 1.17
CA GLY A 587 -27.61 18.00 1.76
C GLY A 587 -28.91 17.75 2.51
N ALA A 588 -28.89 16.70 3.36
CA ALA A 588 -30.06 16.34 4.17
C ALA A 588 -30.42 17.43 5.18
N ASN A 589 -29.45 18.10 5.78
CA ASN A 589 -29.72 19.17 6.75
C ASN A 589 -30.31 20.40 6.07
N THR A 590 -29.84 20.76 4.87
CA THR A 590 -30.43 21.83 4.07
C THR A 590 -31.93 21.56 3.82
N ARG A 591 -32.27 20.33 3.45
CA ARG A 591 -33.64 19.91 3.21
C ARG A 591 -34.50 20.07 4.47
N VAL A 592 -34.04 19.57 5.61
CA VAL A 592 -34.75 19.69 6.90
C VAL A 592 -35.00 21.17 7.26
N VAL A 593 -33.97 22.02 7.14
CA VAL A 593 -34.09 23.46 7.45
C VAL A 593 -35.10 24.16 6.53
N LEU A 594 -35.09 23.84 5.22
CA LEU A 594 -36.03 24.43 4.26
C LEU A 594 -37.48 23.93 4.48
N GLU A 595 -37.68 22.68 4.82
CA GLU A 595 -39.00 22.14 5.20
C GLU A 595 -39.56 22.85 6.42
N LEU A 596 -38.74 23.05 7.46
CA LEU A 596 -39.14 23.81 8.65
C LEU A 596 -39.41 25.28 8.35
N ARG A 597 -38.63 25.92 7.47
CA ARG A 597 -38.91 27.28 7.01
C ARG A 597 -40.29 27.35 6.36
N ASP A 598 -40.59 26.42 5.46
CA ASP A 598 -41.89 26.43 4.76
C ASP A 598 -43.07 26.18 5.71
N GLU A 599 -42.87 25.38 6.79
CA GLU A 599 -43.85 25.18 7.86
C GLU A 599 -44.07 26.47 8.69
N ILE A 600 -43.02 27.19 9.05
CA ILE A 600 -43.07 28.40 9.89
C ILE A 600 -43.63 29.60 9.13
N THR A 601 -43.39 29.66 7.81
CA THR A 601 -43.78 30.81 6.98
C THR A 601 -45.19 30.70 6.39
N ARG A 602 -45.82 29.51 6.46
CA ARG A 602 -47.25 29.29 6.14
C ARG A 602 -48.15 29.70 7.30
#